data_4215ad2570ce733e1bef2ebb2d8e4b71
#
_entry.id   4215ad2570ce733e1bef2ebb2d8e4b71
#
_cell.length_a   1.000
_cell.length_b   1.000
_cell.length_c   1.000
_cell.angle_alpha   90.00
_cell.angle_beta   90.00
_cell.angle_gamma   90.00
#
_symmetry.space_group_name_H-M   'P 1'
#
loop_
_entity.id
_entity.type
_entity.pdbx_description
1 polymer ?
#
loop_
_entity_poly.entity_id
_entity_poly.type
_entity_poly.pdbx_seq_one_letter_code
_entity_poly.pdbx_strand_id
1 'polypeptide(L)'
;MVQFLEIDKKWQEKWDKYKVFKVDNNSKKKKSYVLEMFPYPSGQGLHMGHSRNYAIGDVYARYKRLKGFNVLYPMGFDAFGLPAENAAIKEKTHPKEYTDKAIKNFTSQLKALGNSYDWDRVIKTCDVNYYKWNQWLFLKFYEQGLVERKKANVNWCDSCGTVLANEQVEEGNCWRCHNPVEIKPLEQWFLKITKYADELLKDIKKLDGWPEKIRIMQRNWIGRSHGTFVNFKLKDSKEIIQVFTTRPDTLW
;
A
#
# COMPACT_ATOMS: atom_id res chain seq x y z
N MET A 1 -0.38 -30.56 33.97
CA MET A 1 0.20 -29.76 32.87
C MET A 1 -0.84 -28.74 32.44
N VAL A 2 -0.51 -27.46 32.34
CA VAL A 2 -1.49 -26.41 31.96
C VAL A 2 -1.83 -26.59 30.47
N GLN A 3 -3.12 -26.69 30.15
CA GLN A 3 -3.60 -26.84 28.77
C GLN A 3 -3.85 -25.43 28.19
N PHE A 4 -2.81 -24.79 27.68
CA PHE A 4 -2.89 -23.42 27.15
C PHE A 4 -3.94 -23.26 26.07
N LEU A 5 -4.08 -24.23 25.15
CA LEU A 5 -5.06 -24.18 24.07
C LEU A 5 -6.52 -24.08 24.57
N GLU A 6 -6.85 -24.79 25.66
CA GLU A 6 -8.21 -24.72 26.25
C GLU A 6 -8.46 -23.36 26.90
N ILE A 7 -7.43 -22.80 27.55
CA ILE A 7 -7.51 -21.47 28.17
C ILE A 7 -7.71 -20.41 27.08
N ASP A 8 -6.92 -20.47 26.00
CA ASP A 8 -7.00 -19.52 24.88
C ASP A 8 -8.39 -19.57 24.24
N LYS A 9 -8.88 -20.75 23.91
CA LYS A 9 -10.21 -20.95 23.33
C LYS A 9 -11.31 -20.38 24.21
N LYS A 10 -11.28 -20.70 25.51
CA LYS A 10 -12.23 -20.20 26.51
C LYS A 10 -12.28 -18.66 26.54
N TRP A 11 -11.11 -17.99 26.48
CA TRP A 11 -11.07 -16.54 26.56
C TRP A 11 -11.43 -15.89 25.22
N GLN A 12 -11.05 -16.45 24.10
CA GLN A 12 -11.45 -15.96 22.77
C GLN A 12 -12.96 -16.00 22.59
N GLU A 13 -13.61 -17.10 23.00
CA GLU A 13 -15.08 -17.20 23.00
C GLU A 13 -15.74 -16.12 23.87
N LYS A 14 -15.18 -15.84 25.06
CA LYS A 14 -15.67 -14.76 25.92
C LYS A 14 -15.48 -13.39 25.30
N TRP A 15 -14.33 -13.11 24.68
CA TRP A 15 -14.07 -11.83 24.02
C TRP A 15 -15.04 -11.59 22.86
N ASP A 16 -15.31 -12.60 22.05
CA ASP A 16 -16.28 -12.53 20.97
C ASP A 16 -17.72 -12.31 21.52
N LYS A 17 -18.11 -13.09 22.53
CA LYS A 17 -19.46 -13.01 23.13
C LYS A 17 -19.73 -11.62 23.72
N TYR A 18 -18.79 -11.07 24.47
CA TYR A 18 -18.93 -9.77 25.15
C TYR A 18 -18.44 -8.58 24.32
N LYS A 19 -17.97 -8.81 23.10
CA LYS A 19 -17.45 -7.78 22.18
C LYS A 19 -16.44 -6.84 22.86
N VAL A 20 -15.51 -7.42 23.63
CA VAL A 20 -14.59 -6.70 24.52
C VAL A 20 -13.74 -5.67 23.80
N PHE A 21 -13.46 -5.89 22.52
CA PHE A 21 -12.60 -5.05 21.70
C PHE A 21 -13.34 -4.03 20.82
N LYS A 22 -14.68 -4.02 20.91
CA LYS A 22 -15.50 -3.08 20.16
C LYS A 22 -15.26 -1.66 20.61
N VAL A 23 -15.02 -0.75 19.66
CA VAL A 23 -14.91 0.68 19.93
C VAL A 23 -16.29 1.31 20.03
N ASP A 24 -16.45 2.23 20.98
CA ASP A 24 -17.67 3.03 21.13
C ASP A 24 -17.48 4.40 20.47
N ASN A 25 -18.28 4.69 19.42
CA ASN A 25 -18.23 5.97 18.70
C ASN A 25 -18.60 7.17 19.57
N ASN A 26 -19.45 6.97 20.58
CA ASN A 26 -19.98 8.02 21.43
C ASN A 26 -19.20 8.17 22.74
N SER A 27 -18.16 7.38 22.93
CA SER A 27 -17.33 7.42 24.13
C SER A 27 -16.67 8.77 24.35
N LYS A 28 -16.75 9.29 25.57
CA LYS A 28 -16.03 10.49 26.03
C LYS A 28 -14.58 10.21 26.46
N LYS A 29 -14.16 8.94 26.48
CA LYS A 29 -12.79 8.56 26.80
C LYS A 29 -11.82 9.09 25.75
N LYS A 30 -10.56 9.33 26.18
CA LYS A 30 -9.49 9.70 25.26
C LYS A 30 -9.36 8.65 24.14
N LYS A 31 -9.34 9.09 22.90
CA LYS A 31 -9.28 8.21 21.71
C LYS A 31 -7.84 7.75 21.43
N SER A 32 -7.71 6.52 20.99
CA SER A 32 -6.45 6.00 20.42
C SER A 32 -6.78 5.22 19.15
N TYR A 33 -6.06 5.50 18.09
CA TYR A 33 -6.17 4.77 16.82
C TYR A 33 -4.89 3.97 16.61
N VAL A 34 -5.03 2.66 16.45
CA VAL A 34 -3.93 1.74 16.17
C VAL A 34 -4.18 1.17 14.77
N LEU A 35 -3.24 1.37 13.87
CA LEU A 35 -3.36 0.96 12.47
C LEU A 35 -2.31 -0.09 12.15
N GLU A 36 -2.76 -1.15 11.52
CA GLU A 36 -1.93 -2.21 10.95
C GLU A 36 -2.08 -2.24 9.43
N MET A 37 -1.08 -2.78 8.78
CA MET A 37 -1.12 -3.07 7.36
C MET A 37 -2.05 -4.26 7.09
N PHE A 38 -3.01 -4.08 6.20
CA PHE A 38 -3.94 -5.15 5.83
C PHE A 38 -3.21 -6.24 5.02
N PRO A 39 -3.43 -7.52 5.33
CA PRO A 39 -2.86 -8.61 4.54
C PRO A 39 -3.53 -8.74 3.17
N TYR A 40 -2.75 -9.18 2.18
CA TYR A 40 -3.30 -9.66 0.90
C TYR A 40 -3.85 -11.07 1.08
N PRO A 41 -5.14 -11.33 0.82
CA PRO A 41 -5.71 -12.67 0.89
C PRO A 41 -5.40 -13.49 -0.39
N SER A 42 -4.13 -13.54 -0.77
CA SER A 42 -3.64 -14.20 -2.00
C SER A 42 -2.82 -15.45 -1.73
N GLY A 43 -2.61 -15.81 -0.47
CA GLY A 43 -1.88 -17.00 -0.05
C GLY A 43 -2.77 -18.00 0.69
N GLN A 44 -2.17 -19.14 1.06
CA GLN A 44 -2.88 -20.19 1.82
C GLN A 44 -3.20 -19.78 3.26
N GLY A 45 -2.61 -18.71 3.78
CA GLY A 45 -2.83 -18.21 5.13
C GLY A 45 -1.77 -17.20 5.55
N LEU A 46 -1.81 -16.86 6.84
CA LEU A 46 -0.83 -15.97 7.46
C LEU A 46 0.55 -16.63 7.52
N HIS A 47 1.59 -15.83 7.37
CA HIS A 47 2.98 -16.25 7.60
C HIS A 47 3.56 -15.54 8.83
N MET A 48 4.73 -15.97 9.28
CA MET A 48 5.37 -15.42 10.49
C MET A 48 5.59 -13.91 10.46
N GLY A 49 5.79 -13.31 9.29
CA GLY A 49 5.87 -11.85 9.14
C GLY A 49 4.58 -11.15 9.54
N HIS A 50 3.43 -11.69 9.19
CA HIS A 50 2.13 -11.18 9.64
C HIS A 50 1.99 -11.28 11.16
N SER A 51 2.28 -12.47 11.73
CA SER A 51 2.17 -12.70 13.18
C SER A 51 3.05 -11.73 13.96
N ARG A 52 4.31 -11.55 13.55
CA ARG A 52 5.24 -10.61 14.19
C ARG A 52 4.72 -9.17 14.15
N ASN A 53 4.25 -8.72 13.00
CA ASN A 53 3.79 -7.35 12.81
C ASN A 53 2.54 -7.08 13.67
N TYR A 54 1.54 -7.96 13.58
CA TYR A 54 0.27 -7.80 14.28
C TYR A 54 0.39 -7.95 15.79
N ALA A 55 1.32 -8.78 16.29
CA ALA A 55 1.56 -8.88 17.72
C ALA A 55 2.02 -7.54 18.33
N ILE A 56 2.84 -6.76 17.62
CA ILE A 56 3.32 -5.46 18.10
C ILE A 56 2.15 -4.49 18.27
N GLY A 57 1.30 -4.36 17.25
CA GLY A 57 0.12 -3.50 17.31
C GLY A 57 -0.89 -3.95 18.35
N ASP A 58 -1.08 -5.27 18.49
CA ASP A 58 -2.01 -5.84 19.48
C ASP A 58 -1.57 -5.53 20.92
N VAL A 59 -0.29 -5.69 21.23
CA VAL A 59 0.26 -5.31 22.54
C VAL A 59 0.01 -3.83 22.82
N TYR A 60 0.25 -2.97 21.85
CA TYR A 60 0.02 -1.53 22.02
C TYR A 60 -1.47 -1.20 22.20
N ALA A 61 -2.35 -1.83 21.41
CA ALA A 61 -3.80 -1.65 21.52
C ALA A 61 -4.32 -2.07 22.90
N ARG A 62 -3.87 -3.23 23.41
CA ARG A 62 -4.22 -3.73 24.77
C ARG A 62 -3.70 -2.79 25.85
N TYR A 63 -2.45 -2.35 25.75
CA TYR A 63 -1.88 -1.37 26.68
C TYR A 63 -2.73 -0.10 26.75
N LYS A 64 -3.13 0.46 25.59
CA LYS A 64 -3.99 1.65 25.55
C LYS A 64 -5.36 1.42 26.19
N ARG A 65 -5.97 0.24 25.96
CA ARG A 65 -7.24 -0.11 26.63
C ARG A 65 -7.09 -0.19 28.15
N LEU A 66 -6.01 -0.82 28.65
CA LEU A 66 -5.70 -0.86 30.08
C LEU A 66 -5.49 0.52 30.68
N LYS A 67 -4.98 1.48 29.90
CA LYS A 67 -4.87 2.90 30.29
C LYS A 67 -6.19 3.68 30.17
N GLY A 68 -7.32 3.02 29.91
CA GLY A 68 -8.64 3.63 29.87
C GLY A 68 -8.99 4.34 28.56
N PHE A 69 -8.21 4.20 27.50
CA PHE A 69 -8.53 4.79 26.20
C PHE A 69 -9.67 4.04 25.52
N ASN A 70 -10.43 4.76 24.68
CA ASN A 70 -11.30 4.17 23.68
C ASN A 70 -10.45 3.90 22.43
N VAL A 71 -10.18 2.61 22.17
CA VAL A 71 -9.19 2.21 21.16
C VAL A 71 -9.88 1.70 19.90
N LEU A 72 -9.69 2.40 18.78
CA LEU A 72 -10.00 1.89 17.46
C LEU A 72 -8.81 1.08 16.94
N TYR A 73 -9.00 -0.24 16.84
CA TYR A 73 -8.03 -1.17 16.28
C TYR A 73 -8.73 -2.05 15.25
N PRO A 74 -8.87 -1.56 14.01
CA PRO A 74 -9.56 -2.28 12.95
C PRO A 74 -8.64 -3.27 12.25
N MET A 75 -9.23 -4.27 11.60
CA MET A 75 -8.57 -5.12 10.63
C MET A 75 -9.30 -5.02 9.28
N GLY A 76 -8.57 -5.24 8.22
CA GLY A 76 -9.10 -5.32 6.87
C GLY A 76 -8.33 -6.30 6.02
N PHE A 77 -8.76 -6.45 4.77
CA PHE A 77 -8.09 -7.29 3.78
C PHE A 77 -7.88 -6.47 2.51
N ASP A 78 -6.64 -6.37 2.07
CA ASP A 78 -6.28 -5.74 0.80
C ASP A 78 -6.56 -6.75 -0.33
N ALA A 79 -7.83 -6.80 -0.71
CA ALA A 79 -8.41 -7.85 -1.54
C ALA A 79 -8.79 -7.39 -2.94
N PHE A 80 -8.40 -6.15 -3.32
CA PHE A 80 -8.73 -5.57 -4.62
C PHE A 80 -7.47 -5.46 -5.49
N GLY A 81 -7.50 -6.11 -6.66
CA GLY A 81 -6.45 -6.04 -7.66
C GLY A 81 -5.71 -7.35 -7.92
N LEU A 82 -4.59 -7.25 -8.63
CA LEU A 82 -3.84 -8.35 -9.23
C LEU A 82 -3.41 -9.48 -8.27
N PRO A 83 -3.01 -9.27 -7.02
CA PRO A 83 -2.63 -10.39 -6.15
C PRO A 83 -3.74 -11.42 -5.96
N ALA A 84 -4.97 -10.95 -5.72
CA ALA A 84 -6.14 -11.83 -5.56
C ALA A 84 -6.56 -12.46 -6.89
N GLU A 85 -6.54 -11.69 -7.98
CA GLU A 85 -6.89 -12.18 -9.32
C GLU A 85 -5.92 -13.26 -9.80
N ASN A 86 -4.62 -13.04 -9.68
CA ASN A 86 -3.60 -14.02 -10.07
C ASN A 86 -3.68 -15.31 -9.24
N ALA A 87 -3.98 -15.20 -7.96
CA ALA A 87 -4.21 -16.37 -7.11
C ALA A 87 -5.44 -17.16 -7.56
N ALA A 88 -6.53 -16.49 -7.90
CA ALA A 88 -7.73 -17.11 -8.42
C ALA A 88 -7.52 -17.79 -9.78
N ILE A 89 -6.76 -17.16 -10.69
CA ILE A 89 -6.38 -17.75 -11.98
C ILE A 89 -5.57 -19.03 -11.77
N LYS A 90 -4.57 -18.99 -10.87
CA LYS A 90 -3.74 -20.16 -10.53
C LYS A 90 -4.58 -21.33 -10.00
N GLU A 91 -5.55 -21.03 -9.16
CA GLU A 91 -6.45 -22.01 -8.56
C GLU A 91 -7.66 -22.36 -9.48
N LYS A 92 -7.74 -21.75 -10.66
CA LYS A 92 -8.83 -21.94 -11.64
C LYS A 92 -10.22 -21.70 -11.04
N THR A 93 -10.35 -20.69 -10.20
CA THR A 93 -11.58 -20.29 -9.53
C THR A 93 -11.97 -18.85 -9.86
N HIS A 94 -13.22 -18.49 -9.59
CA HIS A 94 -13.64 -17.09 -9.72
C HIS A 94 -12.96 -16.22 -8.64
N PRO A 95 -12.41 -15.02 -8.96
CA PRO A 95 -11.70 -14.18 -7.99
C PRO A 95 -12.48 -13.89 -6.71
N LYS A 96 -13.78 -13.65 -6.82
CA LYS A 96 -14.66 -13.42 -5.64
C LYS A 96 -14.70 -14.63 -4.70
N GLU A 97 -14.90 -15.82 -5.24
CA GLU A 97 -14.99 -17.05 -4.44
C GLU A 97 -13.68 -17.37 -3.75
N TYR A 98 -12.57 -17.26 -4.50
CA TYR A 98 -11.23 -17.42 -3.95
C TYR A 98 -10.99 -16.45 -2.80
N THR A 99 -11.27 -15.16 -3.02
CA THR A 99 -11.03 -14.09 -2.05
C THR A 99 -11.88 -14.28 -0.80
N ASP A 100 -13.16 -14.60 -0.93
CA ASP A 100 -14.05 -14.84 0.22
C ASP A 100 -13.59 -16.04 1.05
N LYS A 101 -13.12 -17.12 0.41
CA LYS A 101 -12.54 -18.30 1.08
C LYS A 101 -11.24 -17.93 1.82
N ALA A 102 -10.36 -17.22 1.15
CA ALA A 102 -9.10 -16.79 1.74
C ALA A 102 -9.32 -15.87 2.95
N ILE A 103 -10.23 -14.89 2.85
CA ILE A 103 -10.57 -13.98 3.95
C ILE A 103 -11.11 -14.74 5.16
N LYS A 104 -11.98 -15.75 4.95
CA LYS A 104 -12.48 -16.59 6.04
C LYS A 104 -11.33 -17.31 6.76
N ASN A 105 -10.39 -17.88 6.00
CA ASN A 105 -9.23 -18.56 6.57
C ASN A 105 -8.33 -17.60 7.35
N PHE A 106 -7.98 -16.46 6.77
CA PHE A 106 -7.15 -15.44 7.44
C PHE A 106 -7.84 -14.93 8.72
N THR A 107 -9.14 -14.68 8.67
CA THR A 107 -9.91 -14.25 9.85
C THR A 107 -9.85 -15.28 10.97
N SER A 108 -10.00 -16.58 10.64
CA SER A 108 -9.93 -17.65 11.64
C SER A 108 -8.53 -17.74 12.28
N GLN A 109 -7.49 -17.59 11.48
CA GLN A 109 -6.11 -17.58 11.97
C GLN A 109 -5.79 -16.36 12.85
N LEU A 110 -6.25 -15.16 12.46
CA LEU A 110 -6.09 -13.94 13.26
C LEU A 110 -6.83 -14.04 14.60
N LYS A 111 -8.01 -14.65 14.61
CA LYS A 111 -8.75 -14.95 15.85
C LYS A 111 -8.01 -15.97 16.71
N ALA A 112 -7.47 -17.02 16.11
CA ALA A 112 -6.69 -18.05 16.82
C ALA A 112 -5.41 -17.49 17.44
N LEU A 113 -4.77 -16.46 16.81
CA LEU A 113 -3.68 -15.71 17.40
C LEU A 113 -4.11 -14.83 18.59
N GLY A 114 -5.42 -14.66 18.81
CA GLY A 114 -5.96 -13.87 19.90
C GLY A 114 -5.88 -12.36 19.71
N ASN A 115 -5.68 -11.87 18.48
CA ASN A 115 -5.59 -10.45 18.19
C ASN A 115 -6.86 -9.69 18.59
N SER A 116 -6.70 -8.54 19.21
CA SER A 116 -7.78 -7.74 19.80
C SER A 116 -8.40 -6.72 18.84
N TYR A 117 -8.65 -7.14 17.61
CA TYR A 117 -9.32 -6.28 16.62
C TYR A 117 -10.80 -6.05 16.93
N ASP A 118 -11.31 -4.91 16.48
CA ASP A 118 -12.76 -4.67 16.42
C ASP A 118 -13.36 -5.40 15.20
N TRP A 119 -13.81 -6.62 15.41
CA TRP A 119 -14.32 -7.50 14.36
C TRP A 119 -15.64 -7.01 13.73
N ASP A 120 -16.33 -6.06 14.36
CA ASP A 120 -17.51 -5.41 13.77
C ASP A 120 -17.12 -4.37 12.69
N ARG A 121 -15.83 -4.05 12.57
CA ARG A 121 -15.27 -3.05 11.64
C ARG A 121 -14.29 -3.62 10.62
N VAL A 122 -14.46 -4.87 10.28
CA VAL A 122 -13.63 -5.50 9.24
C VAL A 122 -13.92 -4.86 7.87
N ILE A 123 -12.84 -4.53 7.15
CA ILE A 123 -12.89 -3.91 5.84
C ILE A 123 -12.40 -4.91 4.78
N LYS A 124 -13.07 -4.93 3.63
CA LYS A 124 -12.60 -5.60 2.42
C LYS A 124 -12.47 -4.55 1.32
N THR A 125 -11.29 -4.33 0.80
CA THR A 125 -11.06 -3.28 -0.20
C THR A 125 -11.80 -3.53 -1.52
N CYS A 126 -12.18 -4.79 -1.79
CA CYS A 126 -12.99 -5.18 -2.95
C CYS A 126 -14.50 -4.99 -2.78
N ASP A 127 -14.99 -4.63 -1.60
CA ASP A 127 -16.40 -4.37 -1.38
C ASP A 127 -16.82 -3.02 -1.98
N VAL A 128 -18.01 -2.97 -2.58
CA VAL A 128 -18.59 -1.74 -3.17
C VAL A 128 -18.61 -0.60 -2.15
N ASN A 129 -18.94 -0.89 -0.90
CA ASN A 129 -18.98 0.09 0.18
C ASN A 129 -17.61 0.71 0.48
N TYR A 130 -16.53 0.04 0.11
CA TYR A 130 -15.17 0.56 0.23
C TYR A 130 -14.73 1.27 -1.06
N TYR A 131 -14.70 0.58 -2.20
CA TYR A 131 -14.10 1.13 -3.41
C TYR A 131 -14.88 2.30 -4.03
N LYS A 132 -16.17 2.49 -3.71
CA LYS A 132 -16.89 3.72 -4.08
C LYS A 132 -16.18 4.99 -3.62
N TRP A 133 -15.45 4.92 -2.51
CA TRP A 133 -14.68 6.06 -2.02
C TRP A 133 -13.41 6.29 -2.83
N ASN A 134 -12.80 5.23 -3.37
CA ASN A 134 -11.69 5.37 -4.33
C ASN A 134 -12.17 6.06 -5.62
N GLN A 135 -13.36 5.69 -6.10
CA GLN A 135 -13.98 6.35 -7.26
C GLN A 135 -14.29 7.83 -6.97
N TRP A 136 -14.85 8.11 -5.81
CA TRP A 136 -15.11 9.49 -5.38
C TRP A 136 -13.81 10.31 -5.28
N LEU A 137 -12.76 9.75 -4.71
CA LEU A 137 -11.47 10.42 -4.58
C LEU A 137 -10.84 10.68 -5.96
N PHE A 138 -10.93 9.71 -6.88
CA PHE A 138 -10.48 9.90 -8.26
C PHE A 138 -11.19 11.07 -8.92
N LEU A 139 -12.52 11.18 -8.77
CA LEU A 139 -13.28 12.31 -9.32
C LEU A 139 -12.84 13.64 -8.72
N LYS A 140 -12.54 13.68 -7.41
CA LYS A 140 -11.99 14.89 -6.77
C LYS A 140 -10.62 15.27 -7.32
N PHE A 141 -9.76 14.31 -7.57
CA PHE A 141 -8.47 14.56 -8.23
C PHE A 141 -8.65 15.06 -9.66
N TYR A 142 -9.59 14.49 -10.38
CA TYR A 142 -9.93 14.94 -11.74
C TYR A 142 -10.44 16.38 -11.76
N GLU A 143 -11.39 16.72 -10.89
CA GLU A 143 -11.93 18.06 -10.72
C GLU A 143 -10.84 19.11 -10.42
N GLN A 144 -9.81 18.72 -9.68
CA GLN A 144 -8.67 19.58 -9.34
C GLN A 144 -7.54 19.58 -10.39
N GLY A 145 -7.73 18.90 -11.52
CA GLY A 145 -6.74 18.82 -12.57
C GLY A 145 -5.46 18.04 -12.18
N LEU A 146 -5.56 17.15 -11.17
CA LEU A 146 -4.47 16.29 -10.69
C LEU A 146 -4.37 14.97 -11.45
N VAL A 147 -5.32 14.69 -12.33
CA VAL A 147 -5.37 13.49 -13.17
C VAL A 147 -5.41 13.90 -14.62
N GLU A 148 -4.70 13.16 -15.46
CA GLU A 148 -4.75 13.33 -16.90
C GLU A 148 -4.79 11.97 -17.61
N ARG A 149 -5.46 11.90 -18.74
CA ARG A 149 -5.44 10.74 -19.62
C ARG A 149 -4.55 11.04 -20.81
N LYS A 150 -3.52 10.26 -21.02
CA LYS A 150 -2.59 10.45 -22.12
C LYS A 150 -1.95 9.13 -22.55
N LYS A 151 -1.46 9.11 -23.79
CA LYS A 151 -0.59 8.05 -24.29
C LYS A 151 0.82 8.30 -23.78
N ALA A 152 1.38 7.33 -23.06
CA ALA A 152 2.74 7.38 -22.55
C ALA A 152 3.36 5.99 -22.52
N ASN A 153 4.67 5.95 -22.52
CA ASN A 153 5.40 4.71 -22.34
C ASN A 153 5.22 4.20 -20.91
N VAL A 154 4.84 2.94 -20.79
CA VAL A 154 4.67 2.24 -19.51
C VAL A 154 5.48 0.95 -19.51
N ASN A 155 5.91 0.53 -18.34
CA ASN A 155 6.50 -0.79 -18.17
C ASN A 155 5.40 -1.85 -18.27
N TRP A 156 5.54 -2.78 -19.17
CA TRP A 156 4.57 -3.82 -19.43
C TRP A 156 5.18 -5.20 -19.19
N CYS A 157 4.49 -6.03 -18.42
CA CYS A 157 4.85 -7.44 -18.25
C CYS A 157 3.85 -8.31 -19.00
N ASP A 158 4.29 -8.97 -20.08
CA ASP A 158 3.42 -9.85 -20.87
C ASP A 158 2.94 -11.06 -20.07
N SER A 159 3.81 -11.65 -19.26
CA SER A 159 3.47 -12.82 -18.45
C SER A 159 2.42 -12.53 -17.36
N CYS A 160 2.41 -11.32 -16.80
CA CYS A 160 1.41 -10.89 -15.83
C CYS A 160 0.23 -10.15 -16.49
N GLY A 161 0.31 -9.80 -17.78
CA GLY A 161 -0.72 -9.07 -18.51
C GLY A 161 -1.03 -7.70 -17.94
N THR A 162 -0.02 -6.97 -17.40
CA THR A 162 -0.24 -5.74 -16.65
C THR A 162 0.85 -4.71 -16.82
N VAL A 163 0.48 -3.44 -16.53
CA VAL A 163 1.41 -2.32 -16.37
C VAL A 163 2.08 -2.43 -14.99
N LEU A 164 3.36 -2.11 -14.94
CA LEU A 164 4.17 -2.07 -13.73
C LEU A 164 4.60 -0.64 -13.40
N ALA A 165 4.58 -0.29 -12.13
CA ALA A 165 5.26 0.90 -11.64
C ALA A 165 6.78 0.72 -11.73
N ASN A 166 7.54 1.82 -11.70
CA ASN A 166 9.01 1.74 -11.79
C ASN A 166 9.62 0.90 -10.67
N GLU A 167 9.04 0.97 -9.46
CA GLU A 167 9.47 0.20 -8.28
C GLU A 167 9.23 -1.31 -8.41
N GLN A 168 8.44 -1.70 -9.40
CA GLN A 168 8.09 -3.10 -9.69
C GLN A 168 8.93 -3.70 -10.81
N VAL A 169 9.92 -2.95 -11.29
CA VAL A 169 10.90 -3.39 -12.29
C VAL A 169 12.26 -3.48 -11.61
N GLU A 170 12.77 -4.70 -11.46
CA GLU A 170 14.04 -5.01 -10.83
C GLU A 170 15.01 -5.52 -11.90
N GLU A 171 16.09 -4.80 -12.16
CA GLU A 171 17.09 -5.15 -13.18
C GLU A 171 16.49 -5.47 -14.57
N GLY A 172 15.44 -4.73 -14.96
CA GLY A 172 14.75 -4.92 -16.24
C GLY A 172 13.70 -6.04 -16.25
N ASN A 173 13.49 -6.70 -15.12
CA ASN A 173 12.54 -7.80 -14.96
C ASN A 173 11.35 -7.42 -14.05
N CYS A 174 10.26 -8.13 -14.23
CA CYS A 174 9.10 -8.01 -13.37
C CYS A 174 9.41 -8.56 -11.96
N TRP A 175 9.22 -7.75 -10.93
CA TRP A 175 9.43 -8.12 -9.51
C TRP A 175 8.68 -9.39 -9.07
N ARG A 176 7.62 -9.76 -9.81
CA ARG A 176 6.73 -10.87 -9.45
C ARG A 176 7.04 -12.17 -10.18
N CYS A 177 7.15 -12.11 -11.51
CA CYS A 177 7.34 -13.32 -12.32
C CYS A 177 8.78 -13.46 -12.85
N HIS A 178 9.62 -12.45 -12.61
CA HIS A 178 11.03 -12.36 -13.03
C HIS A 178 11.25 -12.44 -14.55
N ASN A 179 10.17 -12.30 -15.34
CA ASN A 179 10.28 -12.22 -16.81
C ASN A 179 10.63 -10.79 -17.24
N PRO A 180 11.29 -10.63 -18.41
CA PRO A 180 11.64 -9.31 -18.95
C PRO A 180 10.44 -8.38 -19.08
N VAL A 181 10.65 -7.11 -18.80
CA VAL A 181 9.66 -6.04 -18.93
C VAL A 181 9.88 -5.30 -20.23
N GLU A 182 8.80 -5.04 -20.95
CA GLU A 182 8.82 -4.28 -22.19
C GLU A 182 8.27 -2.86 -21.96
N ILE A 183 8.75 -1.91 -22.76
CA ILE A 183 8.19 -0.57 -22.79
C ILE A 183 7.12 -0.50 -23.88
N LYS A 184 5.86 -0.30 -23.47
CA LYS A 184 4.73 -0.18 -24.42
C LYS A 184 4.05 1.18 -24.32
N PRO A 185 3.74 1.83 -25.45
CA PRO A 185 2.94 3.06 -25.44
C PRO A 185 1.45 2.72 -25.25
N LEU A 186 0.93 3.00 -24.07
CA LEU A 186 -0.48 2.79 -23.75
C LEU A 186 -1.18 4.09 -23.35
N GLU A 187 -2.47 4.20 -23.67
CA GLU A 187 -3.31 5.28 -23.18
C GLU A 187 -3.79 4.93 -21.77
N GLN A 188 -3.34 5.72 -20.81
CA GLN A 188 -3.56 5.47 -19.38
C GLN A 188 -3.95 6.75 -18.64
N TRP A 189 -4.54 6.57 -17.46
CA TRP A 189 -4.71 7.62 -16.49
C TRP A 189 -3.44 7.82 -15.67
N PHE A 190 -3.00 9.07 -15.55
CA PHE A 190 -1.83 9.44 -14.78
C PHE A 190 -2.20 10.43 -13.69
N LEU A 191 -1.72 10.18 -12.47
CA LEU A 191 -1.74 11.14 -11.38
C LEU A 191 -0.52 12.07 -11.51
N LYS A 192 -0.74 13.38 -11.46
CA LYS A 192 0.34 14.39 -11.56
C LYS A 192 1.09 14.51 -10.24
N ILE A 193 1.70 13.42 -9.79
CA ILE A 193 2.38 13.34 -8.48
C ILE A 193 3.52 14.34 -8.34
N THR A 194 4.21 14.68 -9.43
CA THR A 194 5.32 15.63 -9.44
C THR A 194 4.90 17.07 -9.15
N LYS A 195 3.61 17.38 -9.26
CA LYS A 195 3.09 18.72 -8.91
C LYS A 195 3.41 19.13 -7.46
N TYR A 196 3.52 18.14 -6.58
CA TYR A 196 3.80 18.34 -5.16
C TYR A 196 5.25 18.04 -4.76
N ALA A 197 6.13 17.73 -5.70
CA ALA A 197 7.49 17.28 -5.40
C ALA A 197 8.27 18.31 -4.56
N ASP A 198 8.25 19.58 -4.92
CA ASP A 198 8.97 20.66 -4.20
C ASP A 198 8.36 20.89 -2.81
N GLU A 199 7.04 20.86 -2.69
CA GLU A 199 6.34 21.00 -1.40
C GLU A 199 6.66 19.84 -0.47
N LEU A 200 6.60 18.61 -0.97
CA LEU A 200 6.95 17.41 -0.21
C LEU A 200 8.40 17.46 0.26
N LEU A 201 9.34 17.84 -0.61
CA LEU A 201 10.75 17.98 -0.26
C LEU A 201 10.96 19.01 0.86
N LYS A 202 10.28 20.15 0.78
CA LYS A 202 10.31 21.20 1.81
C LYS A 202 9.73 20.67 3.13
N ASP A 203 8.63 19.94 3.07
CA ASP A 203 7.87 19.52 4.24
C ASP A 203 8.44 18.28 4.97
N ILE A 204 9.42 17.57 4.35
CA ILE A 204 10.22 16.55 5.05
C ILE A 204 10.82 17.11 6.37
N LYS A 205 11.16 18.40 6.38
CA LYS A 205 11.70 19.06 7.58
C LYS A 205 10.72 19.14 8.75
N LYS A 206 9.41 19.01 8.48
CA LYS A 206 8.33 19.03 9.49
C LYS A 206 8.07 17.66 10.13
N LEU A 207 8.74 16.61 9.65
CA LEU A 207 8.55 15.23 10.09
C LEU A 207 9.49 14.89 11.26
N ASP A 208 9.44 15.67 12.35
CA ASP A 208 10.35 15.52 13.48
C ASP A 208 10.23 14.18 14.20
N GLY A 209 9.02 13.58 14.20
CA GLY A 209 8.77 12.26 14.79
C GLY A 209 9.16 11.07 13.90
N TRP A 210 9.69 11.31 12.71
CA TRP A 210 10.09 10.25 11.78
C TRP A 210 11.58 9.90 11.92
N PRO A 211 11.95 8.60 11.81
CA PRO A 211 13.35 8.21 11.79
C PRO A 211 14.12 8.91 10.65
N GLU A 212 15.33 9.37 10.95
CA GLU A 212 16.16 10.10 9.96
C GLU A 212 16.37 9.28 8.68
N LYS A 213 16.59 7.98 8.81
CA LYS A 213 16.74 7.07 7.65
C LYS A 213 15.57 7.18 6.68
N ILE A 214 14.34 7.26 7.21
CA ILE A 214 13.13 7.36 6.36
C ILE A 214 13.06 8.72 5.69
N ARG A 215 13.40 9.80 6.38
CA ARG A 215 13.45 11.16 5.81
C ARG A 215 14.47 11.26 4.68
N ILE A 216 15.63 10.62 4.84
CA ILE A 216 16.67 10.54 3.80
C ILE A 216 16.16 9.74 2.59
N MET A 217 15.53 8.59 2.81
CA MET A 217 14.97 7.79 1.72
C MET A 217 13.95 8.58 0.89
N GLN A 218 13.04 9.32 1.53
CA GLN A 218 12.06 10.15 0.83
C GLN A 218 12.71 11.30 0.05
N ARG A 219 13.71 11.97 0.63
CA ARG A 219 14.47 13.02 -0.07
C ARG A 219 15.16 12.48 -1.32
N ASN A 220 15.81 11.35 -1.20
CA ASN A 220 16.51 10.71 -2.31
C ASN A 220 15.54 10.22 -3.39
N TRP A 221 14.36 9.74 -2.99
CA TRP A 221 13.31 9.33 -3.93
C TRP A 221 12.77 10.50 -4.75
N ILE A 222 12.50 11.65 -4.13
CA ILE A 222 12.09 12.86 -4.85
C ILE A 222 13.20 13.31 -5.80
N GLY A 223 14.46 13.20 -5.38
CA GLY A 223 15.62 13.29 -6.24
C GLY A 223 15.75 14.64 -6.96
N ARG A 224 15.54 15.77 -6.26
CA ARG A 224 15.70 17.08 -6.89
C ARG A 224 17.11 17.25 -7.44
N SER A 225 17.21 17.46 -8.73
CA SER A 225 18.46 17.74 -9.44
C SER A 225 18.37 19.07 -10.18
N HIS A 226 19.52 19.69 -10.42
CA HIS A 226 19.65 20.89 -11.23
C HIS A 226 20.52 20.56 -12.43
N GLY A 227 20.14 21.07 -13.57
CA GLY A 227 20.90 20.88 -14.81
C GLY A 227 20.70 22.03 -15.76
N THR A 228 21.36 21.95 -16.89
CA THR A 228 21.29 22.97 -17.92
C THR A 228 21.03 22.35 -19.29
N PHE A 229 20.37 23.10 -20.15
CA PHE A 229 20.29 22.77 -21.56
C PHE A 229 21.50 23.32 -22.30
N VAL A 230 22.12 22.47 -23.09
CA VAL A 230 23.24 22.84 -23.95
C VAL A 230 22.84 22.67 -25.40
N ASN A 231 23.04 23.72 -26.19
CA ASN A 231 22.70 23.73 -27.59
C ASN A 231 23.96 23.53 -28.43
N PHE A 232 24.02 22.41 -29.14
CA PHE A 232 25.09 22.14 -30.14
C PHE A 232 24.59 22.50 -31.53
N LYS A 233 25.32 23.38 -32.19
CA LYS A 233 25.06 23.72 -33.61
C LYS A 233 25.68 22.67 -34.50
N LEU A 234 24.91 22.17 -35.43
CA LEU A 234 25.45 21.30 -36.48
C LEU A 234 26.31 22.11 -37.45
N LYS A 235 27.43 21.50 -37.84
CA LYS A 235 28.30 22.09 -38.88
C LYS A 235 27.52 22.13 -40.18
N ASP A 236 27.57 23.24 -40.88
CA ASP A 236 26.92 23.45 -42.16
C ASP A 236 25.39 23.35 -42.20
N SER A 237 24.72 23.49 -41.04
CA SER A 237 23.28 23.52 -40.88
C SER A 237 22.82 24.61 -39.93
N LYS A 238 21.55 25.03 -40.05
CA LYS A 238 20.87 25.89 -39.07
C LYS A 238 20.25 25.11 -37.90
N GLU A 239 20.32 23.79 -37.95
CA GLU A 239 19.75 22.93 -36.93
C GLU A 239 20.57 22.92 -35.65
N ILE A 240 19.84 22.80 -34.53
CA ILE A 240 20.44 22.78 -33.20
C ILE A 240 20.02 21.47 -32.53
N ILE A 241 21.01 20.74 -32.02
CA ILE A 241 20.77 19.61 -31.11
C ILE A 241 20.81 20.16 -29.69
N GLN A 242 19.67 20.12 -29.00
CA GLN A 242 19.58 20.49 -27.60
C GLN A 242 19.68 19.25 -26.73
N VAL A 243 20.60 19.25 -25.78
CA VAL A 243 20.78 18.19 -24.78
C VAL A 243 20.63 18.74 -23.39
N PHE A 244 20.12 17.93 -22.45
CA PHE A 244 20.08 18.27 -21.04
C PHE A 244 21.18 17.51 -20.29
N THR A 245 21.91 18.21 -19.41
CA THR A 245 22.92 17.59 -18.54
C THR A 245 22.87 18.18 -17.14
N THR A 246 23.08 17.34 -16.14
CA THR A 246 23.32 17.77 -14.74
C THR A 246 24.80 18.06 -14.47
N ARG A 247 25.68 17.75 -15.42
CA ARG A 247 27.13 17.93 -15.33
C ARG A 247 27.67 18.69 -16.53
N PRO A 248 27.30 20.00 -16.70
CA PRO A 248 27.80 20.79 -17.81
C PRO A 248 29.35 20.99 -17.75
N ASP A 249 29.94 20.85 -16.57
CA ASP A 249 31.37 20.89 -16.29
C ASP A 249 32.16 19.73 -16.95
N THR A 250 31.51 18.70 -17.44
CA THR A 250 32.15 17.53 -18.09
C THR A 250 32.10 17.57 -19.62
N LEU A 251 31.67 18.65 -20.21
CA LEU A 251 31.51 18.78 -21.67
C LEU A 251 32.81 19.16 -22.41
N TRP A 252 33.89 19.35 -21.70
CA TRP A 252 35.20 19.76 -22.21
C TRP A 252 36.23 18.64 -22.04
#